data_06420e854904d823a04dea50f15aa8d5
#
_entry.id   06420e854904d823a04dea50f15aa8d5
#
_cell.length_a   1.000
_cell.length_b   1.000
_cell.length_c   1.000
_cell.angle_alpha   90.00
_cell.angle_beta   90.00
_cell.angle_gamma   90.00
#
_symmetry.space_group_name_H-M   'P 1'
#
loop_
_entity.id
_entity.type
_entity.pdbx_description
1 polymer ?
#
loop_
_entity_poly.entity_id
_entity_poly.type
_entity_poly.pdbx_seq_one_letter_code
_entity_poly.pdbx_strand_id
1 'polypeptide(L)'
;MSGTSALRTWWSQRPPATGAAVMATGILSVGLLLAGHRVLSRIALALAAAAWLGLVADAAVRAPGWRGRGADAALPPAALTPVAATAALGTATAVQGGQSLAKALLALSVLLWAVLLLVVARRWKRRMAGTVFLGCVATEGIALLGAVLAVSA
;
A
#
# COMPACT_ATOMS: atom_id res chain seq x y z
N MET A 1 14.94 18.98 27.17
CA MET A 1 15.03 19.04 25.68
C MET A 1 15.20 17.65 25.04
N SER A 2 14.41 16.64 25.41
CA SER A 2 14.63 15.24 24.98
C SER A 2 13.42 14.57 24.27
N GLY A 3 12.29 15.28 24.14
CA GLY A 3 11.10 14.69 23.52
C GLY A 3 11.14 14.56 21.99
N THR A 4 11.81 15.48 21.31
CA THR A 4 11.87 15.50 19.84
C THR A 4 12.82 14.44 19.25
N SER A 5 13.86 14.06 19.99
CA SER A 5 14.79 13.01 19.58
C SER A 5 14.17 11.61 19.70
N ALA A 6 13.40 11.35 20.76
CA ALA A 6 12.71 10.08 20.96
C ALA A 6 11.64 9.84 19.89
N LEU A 7 10.87 10.87 19.54
CA LEU A 7 9.89 10.81 18.45
C LEU A 7 10.56 10.58 17.10
N ARG A 8 11.68 11.24 16.80
CA ARG A 8 12.46 11.03 15.58
C ARG A 8 13.00 9.61 15.48
N THR A 9 13.53 9.07 16.56
CA THR A 9 14.06 7.70 16.61
C THR A 9 12.92 6.68 16.45
N TRP A 10 11.77 6.93 17.09
CA TRP A 10 10.58 6.09 16.93
C TRP A 10 10.04 6.13 15.50
N TRP A 11 10.03 7.30 14.84
CA TRP A 11 9.64 7.44 13.43
C TRP A 11 10.62 6.76 12.46
N SER A 12 11.92 6.75 12.76
CA SER A 12 12.94 6.12 11.90
C SER A 12 12.94 4.59 12.02
N GLN A 13 12.43 4.04 13.11
CA GLN A 13 12.33 2.60 13.37
C GLN A 13 10.96 2.01 13.01
N ARG A 14 10.09 2.77 12.30
CA ARG A 14 8.78 2.24 11.93
C ARG A 14 8.92 0.94 11.15
N PRO A 15 8.35 -0.15 11.66
CA PRO A 15 8.36 -1.44 10.97
C PRO A 15 7.50 -1.34 9.68
N PRO A 16 7.66 -2.29 8.75
CA PRO A 16 6.84 -2.39 7.52
C PRO A 16 5.33 -2.54 7.78
N ALA A 17 4.92 -2.51 9.04
CA ALA A 17 3.55 -2.65 9.52
C ALA A 17 2.60 -1.51 9.06
N THR A 18 3.11 -0.34 8.65
CA THR A 18 2.24 0.78 8.26
C THR A 18 1.39 0.46 7.03
N GLY A 19 1.98 -0.23 6.04
CA GLY A 19 1.22 -0.68 4.86
C GLY A 19 0.21 -1.78 5.20
N ALA A 20 0.56 -2.69 6.12
CA ALA A 20 -0.36 -3.71 6.61
C ALA A 20 -1.57 -3.09 7.36
N ALA A 21 -1.35 -2.00 8.11
CA ALA A 21 -2.43 -1.28 8.77
C ALA A 21 -3.41 -0.66 7.76
N VAL A 22 -2.91 -0.07 6.66
CA VAL A 22 -3.76 0.46 5.58
C VAL A 22 -4.60 -0.65 4.95
N MET A 23 -3.98 -1.79 4.64
CA MET A 23 -4.68 -2.96 4.08
C MET A 23 -5.77 -3.47 5.03
N ALA A 24 -5.43 -3.69 6.30
CA ALA A 24 -6.36 -4.19 7.31
C ALA A 24 -7.55 -3.25 7.50
N THR A 25 -7.29 -1.93 7.58
CA THR A 25 -8.35 -0.92 7.75
C THR A 25 -9.21 -0.80 6.49
N GLY A 26 -8.63 -0.93 5.30
CA GLY A 26 -9.36 -0.97 4.03
C GLY A 26 -10.29 -2.19 3.93
N ILE A 27 -9.79 -3.38 4.26
CA ILE A 27 -10.59 -4.61 4.28
C ILE A 27 -11.70 -4.53 5.35
N LEU A 28 -11.39 -3.99 6.53
CA LEU A 28 -12.36 -3.76 7.58
C LEU A 28 -13.50 -2.83 7.10
N SER A 29 -13.17 -1.78 6.34
CA SER A 29 -14.17 -0.88 5.74
C SER A 29 -15.15 -1.64 4.85
N VAL A 30 -14.66 -2.54 3.99
CA VAL A 30 -15.49 -3.38 3.13
C VAL A 30 -16.35 -4.32 3.96
N GLY A 31 -15.79 -5.00 4.96
CA GLY A 31 -16.52 -5.89 5.86
C GLY A 31 -17.65 -5.18 6.62
N LEU A 32 -17.38 -3.98 7.14
CA LEU A 32 -18.39 -3.15 7.81
C LEU A 32 -19.52 -2.72 6.88
N LEU A 33 -19.20 -2.43 5.61
CA LEU A 33 -20.24 -2.10 4.62
C LEU A 33 -21.13 -3.29 4.33
N LEU A 34 -20.55 -4.47 4.14
CA LEU A 34 -21.30 -5.71 3.91
C LEU A 34 -22.14 -6.11 5.12
N ALA A 35 -21.67 -5.80 6.33
CA ALA A 35 -22.42 -5.99 7.57
C ALA A 35 -23.52 -4.91 7.80
N GLY A 36 -23.73 -3.97 6.87
CA GLY A 36 -24.73 -2.93 6.95
C GLY A 36 -24.33 -1.68 7.74
N HIS A 37 -23.12 -1.63 8.30
CA HIS A 37 -22.62 -0.52 9.12
C HIS A 37 -21.98 0.59 8.27
N ARG A 38 -22.77 1.30 7.47
CA ARG A 38 -22.31 2.31 6.49
C ARG A 38 -21.46 3.44 7.12
N VAL A 39 -21.84 3.93 8.29
CA VAL A 39 -21.11 5.02 8.97
C VAL A 39 -19.72 4.56 9.41
N LEU A 40 -19.64 3.41 10.07
CA LEU A 40 -18.36 2.84 10.51
C LEU A 40 -17.46 2.48 9.31
N SER A 41 -18.05 1.98 8.22
CA SER A 41 -17.34 1.71 6.98
C SER A 41 -16.68 2.98 6.41
N ARG A 42 -17.39 4.10 6.37
CA ARG A 42 -16.84 5.40 5.90
C ARG A 42 -15.74 5.92 6.81
N ILE A 43 -15.90 5.78 8.12
CA ILE A 43 -14.85 6.16 9.08
C ILE A 43 -13.59 5.31 8.86
N ALA A 44 -13.76 4.00 8.72
CA ALA A 44 -12.64 3.09 8.44
C ALA A 44 -11.97 3.43 7.11
N LEU A 45 -12.74 3.76 6.06
CA LEU A 45 -12.18 4.21 4.77
C LEU A 45 -11.39 5.50 4.90
N ALA A 46 -11.91 6.49 5.63
CA ALA A 46 -11.21 7.75 5.86
C ALA A 46 -9.90 7.55 6.62
N LEU A 47 -9.88 6.67 7.63
CA LEU A 47 -8.67 6.31 8.35
C LEU A 47 -7.66 5.58 7.46
N ALA A 48 -8.11 4.65 6.61
CA ALA A 48 -7.26 3.97 5.65
C ALA A 48 -6.65 4.96 4.64
N ALA A 49 -7.43 5.91 4.13
CA ALA A 49 -6.98 6.95 3.23
C ALA A 49 -5.95 7.88 3.90
N ALA A 50 -6.20 8.32 5.12
CA ALA A 50 -5.25 9.14 5.89
C ALA A 50 -3.93 8.41 6.15
N ALA A 51 -3.99 7.14 6.53
CA ALA A 51 -2.80 6.31 6.73
C ALA A 51 -2.03 6.09 5.41
N TRP A 52 -2.74 5.89 4.30
CA TRP A 52 -2.16 5.77 2.97
C TRP A 52 -1.45 7.05 2.52
N LEU A 53 -2.09 8.22 2.70
CA LEU A 53 -1.47 9.52 2.43
C LEU A 53 -0.20 9.73 3.26
N GLY A 54 -0.23 9.36 4.54
CA GLY A 54 0.95 9.38 5.40
C GLY A 54 2.08 8.49 4.87
N LEU A 55 1.74 7.32 4.33
CA LEU A 55 2.70 6.38 3.74
C LEU A 55 3.31 6.93 2.45
N VAL A 56 2.50 7.57 1.61
CA VAL A 56 2.96 8.24 0.37
C VAL A 56 3.86 9.42 0.70
N ALA A 57 3.48 10.25 1.66
CA ALA A 57 4.30 11.38 2.11
C ALA A 57 5.65 10.92 2.66
N ASP A 58 5.68 9.88 3.50
CA ASP A 58 6.93 9.31 4.01
C ASP A 58 7.80 8.76 2.87
N ALA A 59 7.22 8.06 1.91
CA ALA A 59 7.93 7.56 0.73
C ALA A 59 8.51 8.71 -0.11
N ALA A 60 7.75 9.79 -0.33
CA ALA A 60 8.20 10.96 -1.08
C ALA A 60 9.37 11.68 -0.40
N VAL A 61 9.31 11.83 0.93
CA VAL A 61 10.40 12.44 1.71
C VAL A 61 11.68 11.60 1.67
N ARG A 62 11.55 10.27 1.65
CA ARG A 62 12.71 9.36 1.61
C ARG A 62 13.26 9.12 0.20
N ALA A 63 12.48 9.39 -0.84
CA ALA A 63 12.86 9.14 -2.24
C ALA A 63 14.21 9.76 -2.66
N PRO A 64 14.56 11.01 -2.27
CA PRO A 64 15.87 11.60 -2.61
C PRO A 64 17.05 10.82 -2.01
N GLY A 65 16.90 10.30 -0.79
CA GLY A 65 17.93 9.50 -0.12
C GLY A 65 18.14 8.10 -0.74
N TRP A 66 17.19 7.61 -1.51
CA TRP A 66 17.30 6.31 -2.20
C TRP A 66 18.16 6.41 -3.46
N ARG A 67 18.21 7.58 -4.11
CA ARG A 67 19.07 7.81 -5.28
C ARG A 67 20.55 7.84 -4.94
N GLY A 68 20.93 8.18 -3.70
CA GLY A 68 22.31 8.21 -3.22
C GLY A 68 22.81 6.88 -2.63
N ARG A 69 21.94 5.94 -2.33
CA ARG A 69 22.34 4.60 -1.90
C ARG A 69 22.62 3.77 -3.13
N GLY A 70 23.90 3.43 -3.32
CA GLY A 70 24.38 2.68 -4.49
C GLY A 70 23.54 1.44 -4.82
N ALA A 71 23.74 0.92 -6.01
CA ALA A 71 22.98 -0.20 -6.59
C ALA A 71 22.91 -1.48 -5.73
N ASP A 72 23.71 -1.55 -4.67
CA ASP A 72 23.82 -2.70 -3.76
C ASP A 72 22.86 -2.67 -2.56
N ALA A 73 22.12 -1.55 -2.32
CA ALA A 73 21.14 -1.51 -1.25
C ALA A 73 19.97 -2.45 -1.61
N ALA A 74 19.86 -3.57 -0.92
CA ALA A 74 18.72 -4.49 -1.05
C ALA A 74 17.42 -3.72 -0.83
N LEU A 75 16.47 -3.84 -1.78
CA LEU A 75 15.12 -3.34 -1.58
C LEU A 75 14.53 -4.04 -0.35
N PRO A 76 14.08 -3.28 0.66
CA PRO A 76 13.45 -3.91 1.81
C PRO A 76 12.21 -4.69 1.32
N PRO A 77 11.89 -5.85 1.91
CA PRO A 77 10.68 -6.62 1.58
C PRO A 77 9.40 -5.77 1.63
N ALA A 78 9.42 -4.72 2.43
CA ALA A 78 8.34 -3.73 2.56
C ALA A 78 8.09 -2.87 1.31
N ALA A 79 8.94 -2.91 0.28
CA ALA A 79 8.78 -2.08 -0.91
C ALA A 79 7.51 -2.40 -1.74
N LEU A 80 6.98 -3.62 -1.64
CA LEU A 80 5.74 -4.03 -2.32
C LEU A 80 4.47 -3.75 -1.49
N THR A 81 4.60 -3.44 -0.22
CA THR A 81 3.46 -3.14 0.67
C THR A 81 2.62 -1.95 0.20
N PRO A 82 3.20 -0.85 -0.34
CA PRO A 82 2.41 0.26 -0.88
C PRO A 82 1.48 -0.15 -2.03
N VAL A 83 1.88 -1.10 -2.87
CA VAL A 83 1.05 -1.59 -3.99
C VAL A 83 -0.21 -2.25 -3.45
N ALA A 84 -0.05 -3.19 -2.54
CA ALA A 84 -1.17 -3.90 -1.92
C ALA A 84 -2.07 -2.95 -1.10
N ALA A 85 -1.48 -1.98 -0.39
CA ALA A 85 -2.23 -0.95 0.33
C ALA A 85 -3.06 -0.06 -0.62
N THR A 86 -2.50 0.33 -1.77
CA THR A 86 -3.21 1.13 -2.79
C THR A 86 -4.35 0.33 -3.42
N ALA A 87 -4.13 -0.96 -3.73
CA ALA A 87 -5.17 -1.83 -4.26
C ALA A 87 -6.32 -2.05 -3.25
N ALA A 88 -6.00 -2.29 -1.97
CA ALA A 88 -7.00 -2.44 -0.91
C ALA A 88 -7.84 -1.17 -0.71
N LEU A 89 -7.20 0.01 -0.73
CA LEU A 89 -7.90 1.29 -0.69
C LEU A 89 -8.78 1.49 -1.91
N GLY A 90 -8.30 1.13 -3.10
CA GLY A 90 -9.06 1.16 -4.35
C GLY A 90 -10.32 0.28 -4.29
N THR A 91 -10.19 -0.95 -3.78
CA THR A 91 -11.31 -1.86 -3.59
C THR A 91 -12.35 -1.27 -2.62
N ALA A 92 -11.90 -0.73 -1.49
CA ALA A 92 -12.79 -0.12 -0.51
C ALA A 92 -13.53 1.11 -1.06
N THR A 93 -12.87 1.93 -1.90
CA THR A 93 -13.50 3.08 -2.58
C THR A 93 -14.46 2.65 -3.68
N ALA A 94 -14.14 1.60 -4.46
CA ALA A 94 -15.00 1.06 -5.51
C ALA A 94 -16.34 0.57 -4.94
N VAL A 95 -16.28 -0.23 -3.87
CA VAL A 95 -17.49 -0.79 -3.21
C VAL A 95 -18.35 0.32 -2.58
N GLN A 96 -17.77 1.47 -2.23
CA GLN A 96 -18.51 2.63 -1.74
C GLN A 96 -19.01 3.58 -2.85
N GLY A 97 -18.85 3.21 -4.12
CA GLY A 97 -19.34 3.97 -5.28
C GLY A 97 -18.35 5.00 -5.84
N GLY A 98 -17.13 5.09 -5.31
CA GLY A 98 -16.08 6.00 -5.77
C GLY A 98 -15.35 5.50 -7.03
N GLN A 99 -16.07 5.22 -8.13
CA GLN A 99 -15.55 4.55 -9.32
C GLN A 99 -14.35 5.27 -9.97
N SER A 100 -14.41 6.59 -10.09
CA SER A 100 -13.31 7.36 -10.72
C SER A 100 -12.02 7.27 -9.92
N LEU A 101 -12.12 7.40 -8.59
CA LEU A 101 -10.97 7.27 -7.69
C LEU A 101 -10.45 5.85 -7.67
N ALA A 102 -11.34 4.85 -7.66
CA ALA A 102 -10.94 3.45 -7.67
C ALA A 102 -10.19 3.08 -8.96
N LYS A 103 -10.62 3.59 -10.14
CA LYS A 103 -9.91 3.43 -11.41
C LYS A 103 -8.51 4.08 -11.37
N ALA A 104 -8.40 5.27 -10.81
CA ALA A 104 -7.11 5.95 -10.62
C ALA A 104 -6.17 5.15 -9.70
N LEU A 105 -6.69 4.61 -8.59
CA LEU A 105 -5.94 3.77 -7.67
C LEU A 105 -5.54 2.43 -8.31
N LEU A 106 -6.37 1.85 -9.17
CA LEU A 106 -6.02 0.67 -9.96
C LEU A 106 -4.85 0.97 -10.89
N ALA A 107 -4.94 2.05 -11.68
CA ALA A 107 -3.86 2.45 -12.58
C ALA A 107 -2.55 2.71 -11.82
N LEU A 108 -2.62 3.39 -10.68
CA LEU A 108 -1.46 3.62 -9.82
C LEU A 108 -0.88 2.31 -9.27
N SER A 109 -1.73 1.37 -8.83
CA SER A 109 -1.28 0.06 -8.32
C SER A 109 -0.57 -0.75 -9.39
N VAL A 110 -1.11 -0.78 -10.61
CA VAL A 110 -0.50 -1.48 -11.76
C VAL A 110 0.85 -0.85 -12.12
N LEU A 111 0.92 0.47 -12.18
CA LEU A 111 2.16 1.19 -12.48
C LEU A 111 3.24 0.89 -11.43
N LEU A 112 2.90 1.02 -10.15
CA LEU A 112 3.81 0.74 -9.04
C LEU A 112 4.26 -0.73 -9.06
N TRP A 113 3.34 -1.66 -9.32
CA TRP A 113 3.63 -3.08 -9.41
C TRP A 113 4.62 -3.37 -10.55
N ALA A 114 4.38 -2.83 -11.76
CA ALA A 114 5.25 -3.03 -12.91
C ALA A 114 6.66 -2.49 -12.66
N VAL A 115 6.78 -1.27 -12.11
CA VAL A 115 8.07 -0.66 -11.78
C VAL A 115 8.81 -1.47 -10.72
N LEU A 116 8.13 -1.86 -9.63
CA LEU A 116 8.75 -2.61 -8.55
C LEU A 116 9.10 -4.04 -8.98
N LEU A 117 8.27 -4.68 -9.79
CA LEU A 117 8.57 -5.99 -10.36
C LEU A 117 9.84 -5.94 -11.22
N LEU A 118 9.96 -4.92 -12.08
CA LEU A 118 11.14 -4.72 -12.93
C LEU A 118 12.40 -4.51 -12.08
N VAL A 119 12.31 -3.71 -11.02
CA VAL A 119 13.44 -3.46 -10.10
C VAL A 119 13.82 -4.74 -9.34
N VAL A 120 12.83 -5.49 -8.85
CA VAL A 120 13.05 -6.76 -8.15
C VAL A 120 13.65 -7.79 -9.11
N ALA A 121 13.12 -7.92 -10.33
CA ALA A 121 13.62 -8.84 -11.34
C ALA A 121 15.09 -8.55 -11.73
N ARG A 122 15.44 -7.27 -11.90
CA ARG A 122 16.82 -6.86 -12.20
C ARG A 122 17.80 -7.09 -11.04
N ARG A 123 17.30 -7.12 -9.80
CA ARG A 123 18.10 -7.32 -8.59
C ARG A 123 17.96 -8.72 -7.98
N TRP A 124 17.42 -9.68 -8.75
CA TRP A 124 17.14 -11.04 -8.29
C TRP A 124 18.45 -11.72 -7.86
N LYS A 125 18.70 -11.77 -6.56
CA LYS A 125 19.74 -12.60 -5.93
C LYS A 125 19.08 -13.77 -5.22
N ARG A 126 19.70 -14.95 -5.28
CA ARG A 126 19.21 -16.28 -4.85
C ARG A 126 18.64 -16.44 -3.42
N ARG A 127 18.50 -15.35 -2.63
CA ARG A 127 18.04 -15.40 -1.23
C ARG A 127 16.91 -14.39 -0.94
N MET A 128 15.81 -14.45 -1.67
CA MET A 128 14.69 -13.51 -1.48
C MET A 128 13.35 -14.23 -1.23
N ALA A 129 13.30 -15.15 -0.25
CA ALA A 129 12.08 -15.91 0.03
C ALA A 129 10.86 -15.06 0.42
N GLY A 130 11.03 -13.93 1.13
CA GLY A 130 9.92 -13.09 1.59
C GLY A 130 9.35 -12.14 0.51
N THR A 131 10.16 -11.73 -0.46
CA THR A 131 9.76 -10.77 -1.49
C THR A 131 8.82 -11.40 -2.53
N VAL A 132 8.96 -12.70 -2.79
CA VAL A 132 8.09 -13.44 -3.71
C VAL A 132 6.67 -13.48 -3.17
N PHE A 133 6.49 -13.74 -1.88
CA PHE A 133 5.18 -13.77 -1.23
C PHE A 133 4.44 -12.43 -1.33
N LEU A 134 5.14 -11.32 -1.09
CA LEU A 134 4.55 -9.97 -1.23
C LEU A 134 4.18 -9.64 -2.68
N GLY A 135 4.92 -10.16 -3.66
CA GLY A 135 4.56 -10.05 -5.07
C GLY A 135 3.21 -10.72 -5.39
N CYS A 136 2.97 -11.91 -4.85
CA CYS A 136 1.70 -12.63 -5.00
C CYS A 136 0.53 -11.84 -4.39
N VAL A 137 0.69 -11.32 -3.17
CA VAL A 137 -0.33 -10.51 -2.49
C VAL A 137 -0.66 -9.22 -3.26
N ALA A 138 0.36 -8.55 -3.81
CA ALA A 138 0.16 -7.35 -4.62
C ALA A 138 -0.61 -7.66 -5.92
N THR A 139 -0.28 -8.77 -6.59
CA THR A 139 -0.98 -9.20 -7.81
C THR A 139 -2.44 -9.57 -7.53
N GLU A 140 -2.69 -10.29 -6.45
CA GLU A 140 -4.04 -10.65 -6.01
C GLU A 140 -4.89 -9.41 -5.70
N GLY A 141 -4.31 -8.42 -5.01
CA GLY A 141 -4.98 -7.15 -4.71
C GLY A 141 -5.38 -6.38 -5.97
N ILE A 142 -4.51 -6.34 -6.99
CA ILE A 142 -4.80 -5.70 -8.29
C ILE A 142 -5.91 -6.46 -9.03
N ALA A 143 -5.85 -7.79 -9.04
CA ALA A 143 -6.85 -8.63 -9.69
C ALA A 143 -8.24 -8.46 -9.04
N LEU A 144 -8.29 -8.43 -7.70
CA LEU A 144 -9.51 -8.20 -6.94
C LEU A 144 -10.13 -6.83 -7.26
N LEU A 145 -9.33 -5.77 -7.24
CA LEU A 145 -9.80 -4.42 -7.57
C LEU A 145 -10.32 -4.35 -9.01
N GLY A 146 -9.61 -4.97 -9.95
CA GLY A 146 -10.03 -5.05 -11.36
C GLY A 146 -11.38 -5.79 -11.51
N ALA A 147 -11.55 -6.91 -10.81
CA ALA A 147 -12.79 -7.66 -10.82
C ALA A 147 -13.97 -6.86 -10.23
N VAL A 148 -13.77 -6.19 -9.10
CA VAL A 148 -14.80 -5.33 -8.48
C VAL A 148 -15.23 -4.21 -9.43
N LEU A 149 -14.28 -3.57 -10.11
CA LEU A 149 -14.59 -2.51 -11.09
C LEU A 149 -15.30 -3.04 -12.33
N ALA A 150 -14.96 -4.25 -12.80
CA ALA A 150 -15.63 -4.87 -13.94
C ALA A 150 -17.09 -5.23 -13.65
N VAL A 151 -17.39 -5.66 -12.42
CA VAL A 151 -18.77 -6.01 -12.01
C VAL A 151 -19.61 -4.75 -11.77
N SER A 152 -18.98 -3.62 -11.44
CA SER A 152 -19.65 -2.36 -11.12
C SER A 152 -19.75 -1.38 -12.30
N ALA A 153 -19.25 -1.74 -13.48
CA ALA A 153 -19.31 -0.96 -14.71
C ALA A 153 -20.61 -1.22 -15.46
#